data_d389b5c259ce38e5b945f2dac7c04d55
#
_entry.id   d389b5c259ce38e5b945f2dac7c04d55
#
_cell.length_a   1.000
_cell.length_b   1.000
_cell.length_c   1.000
_cell.angle_alpha   90.00
_cell.angle_beta   90.00
_cell.angle_gamma   90.00
#
_symmetry.space_group_name_H-M   'P 1'
#
loop_
_entity.id
_entity.type
_entity.pdbx_description
1 polymer ?
#
loop_
_entity_poly.entity_id
_entity_poly.type
_entity_poly.pdbx_seq_one_letter_code
_entity_poly.pdbx_strand_id
1 'polypeptide(L)'
;GTSWAGDRRQGGQGGFVEDLAFHYRIPLINLIDGAGGSVTSAKRRGHTVFPGVNGFERSVQLLGLVPVVSAVMGTAAGGPAGRAILSHWTVMIKDTSQIFAAGPPVVERSLGQKVTKEELGGSQMAVDGAGTIDNVAENEEECFAMIKRFLSYLPQNVYELPPTISCDDPVDRKEE
;
A
#
# COMPACT_ATOMS: atom_id res chain seq x y z
N GLY A 1 1.22 -19.44 3.29
CA GLY A 1 0.97 -18.20 2.58
C GLY A 1 0.80 -18.42 1.09
N THR A 2 -0.37 -18.18 0.58
CA THR A 2 -0.66 -18.24 -0.85
C THR A 2 -0.02 -17.02 -1.50
N SER A 3 1.03 -17.21 -2.32
CA SER A 3 1.65 -16.13 -3.05
C SER A 3 0.66 -15.52 -4.05
N TRP A 4 0.31 -14.30 -3.84
CA TRP A 4 -0.65 -13.53 -4.63
C TRP A 4 -0.30 -13.44 -6.14
N ALA A 5 0.97 -13.50 -6.51
CA ALA A 5 1.43 -13.33 -7.89
C ALA A 5 1.34 -14.59 -8.78
N GLY A 6 0.81 -15.68 -8.29
CA GLY A 6 0.89 -16.96 -9.01
C GLY A 6 -0.39 -17.53 -9.56
N ASP A 7 -1.55 -17.11 -9.13
CA ASP A 7 -2.79 -17.75 -9.51
C ASP A 7 -3.77 -16.81 -10.19
N ARG A 8 -3.87 -16.93 -11.52
CA ARG A 8 -4.88 -16.23 -12.33
C ARG A 8 -6.32 -16.53 -11.89
N ARG A 9 -6.55 -17.58 -11.10
CA ARG A 9 -7.89 -17.94 -10.61
C ARG A 9 -8.33 -17.09 -9.42
N GLN A 10 -7.40 -16.46 -8.70
CA GLN A 10 -7.71 -15.55 -7.60
C GLN A 10 -7.62 -14.05 -8.00
N GLY A 11 -7.10 -13.74 -9.17
CA GLY A 11 -6.88 -12.36 -9.63
C GLY A 11 -8.12 -11.61 -10.11
N GLY A 12 -9.30 -12.27 -10.13
CA GLY A 12 -10.51 -11.66 -10.71
C GLY A 12 -11.15 -10.54 -9.87
N GLN A 13 -10.86 -10.45 -8.58
CA GLN A 13 -11.51 -9.47 -7.69
C GLN A 13 -10.72 -8.15 -7.53
N GLY A 14 -9.39 -8.19 -7.65
CA GLY A 14 -8.55 -6.99 -7.46
C GLY A 14 -8.88 -5.87 -8.46
N GLY A 15 -8.99 -6.20 -9.76
CA GLY A 15 -9.35 -5.24 -10.79
C GLY A 15 -10.78 -4.71 -10.69
N PHE A 16 -11.70 -5.52 -10.19
CA PHE A 16 -13.10 -5.11 -10.05
C PHE A 16 -13.28 -3.96 -9.04
N VAL A 17 -12.62 -4.01 -7.90
CA VAL A 17 -12.71 -2.95 -6.88
C VAL A 17 -12.10 -1.64 -7.38
N GLU A 18 -10.97 -1.72 -8.06
CA GLU A 18 -10.34 -0.56 -8.71
C GLU A 18 -11.24 0.05 -9.80
N ASP A 19 -11.91 -0.80 -10.59
CA ASP A 19 -12.87 -0.34 -11.60
C ASP A 19 -14.11 0.30 -10.96
N LEU A 20 -14.61 -0.20 -9.84
CA LEU A 20 -15.67 0.46 -9.08
C LEU A 20 -15.24 1.85 -8.60
N ALA A 21 -14.07 1.96 -7.96
CA ALA A 21 -13.55 3.25 -7.50
C ALA A 21 -13.40 4.23 -8.66
N PHE A 22 -12.92 3.75 -9.80
CA PHE A 22 -12.76 4.55 -11.01
C PHE A 22 -14.10 5.06 -11.58
N HIS A 23 -15.11 4.20 -11.71
CA HIS A 23 -16.38 4.57 -12.31
C HIS A 23 -17.28 5.39 -11.36
N TYR A 24 -17.31 5.04 -10.08
CA TYR A 24 -18.14 5.73 -9.10
C TYR A 24 -17.45 6.91 -8.42
N ARG A 25 -16.15 7.12 -8.69
CA ARG A 25 -15.37 8.23 -8.12
C ARG A 25 -15.37 8.26 -6.59
N ILE A 26 -15.27 7.08 -5.99
CA ILE A 26 -15.23 6.88 -4.53
C ILE A 26 -13.82 6.55 -4.07
N PRO A 27 -13.45 6.85 -2.82
CA PRO A 27 -12.14 6.48 -2.27
C PRO A 27 -11.86 4.97 -2.36
N LEU A 28 -10.60 4.64 -2.60
CA LEU A 28 -10.10 3.25 -2.61
C LEU A 28 -9.25 2.99 -1.37
N ILE A 29 -9.53 1.90 -0.67
CA ILE A 29 -8.72 1.40 0.44
C ILE A 29 -8.11 0.07 0.04
N ASN A 30 -6.78 -0.02 0.08
CA ASN A 30 -6.02 -1.24 -0.15
C ASN A 30 -5.56 -1.81 1.20
N LEU A 31 -5.97 -3.02 1.51
CA LEU A 31 -5.42 -3.81 2.63
C LEU A 31 -4.38 -4.78 2.06
N ILE A 32 -3.12 -4.56 2.38
CA ILE A 32 -2.00 -5.21 1.69
C ILE A 32 -1.30 -6.22 2.60
N ASP A 33 -1.34 -7.47 2.17
CA ASP A 33 -0.54 -8.57 2.70
C ASP A 33 -0.18 -9.50 1.54
N GLY A 34 1.07 -9.46 1.09
CA GLY A 34 1.48 -10.24 -0.07
C GLY A 34 3.00 -10.33 -0.25
N ALA A 35 3.50 -11.54 -0.29
CA ALA A 35 4.93 -11.85 -0.37
C ALA A 35 5.55 -11.72 -1.80
N GLY A 36 4.83 -11.16 -2.76
CA GLY A 36 5.32 -10.99 -4.13
C GLY A 36 5.31 -12.26 -4.98
N GLY A 37 6.22 -12.38 -5.92
CA GLY A 37 6.29 -13.49 -6.87
C GLY A 37 6.71 -14.81 -6.23
N SER A 38 6.07 -15.92 -6.64
CA SER A 38 6.42 -17.27 -6.19
C SER A 38 7.59 -17.84 -7.00
N VAL A 39 8.74 -18.01 -6.36
CA VAL A 39 9.92 -18.68 -6.95
C VAL A 39 9.59 -20.13 -7.35
N THR A 40 8.83 -20.86 -6.53
CA THR A 40 8.40 -22.23 -6.83
C THR A 40 7.51 -22.26 -8.09
N SER A 41 6.62 -21.29 -8.24
CA SER A 41 5.78 -21.18 -9.42
C SER A 41 6.56 -20.80 -10.67
N ALA A 42 7.56 -19.95 -10.56
CA ALA A 42 8.48 -19.61 -11.66
C ALA A 42 9.31 -20.83 -12.09
N LYS A 43 9.88 -21.56 -11.13
CA LYS A 43 10.60 -22.82 -11.40
C LYS A 43 9.75 -23.84 -12.15
N ARG A 44 8.50 -24.05 -11.71
CA ARG A 44 7.59 -25.03 -12.33
C ARG A 44 7.21 -24.63 -13.76
N ARG A 45 7.08 -23.34 -14.05
CA ARG A 45 6.72 -22.82 -15.37
C ARG A 45 7.91 -22.62 -16.31
N GLY A 46 9.12 -22.61 -15.79
CA GLY A 46 10.34 -22.33 -16.56
C GLY A 46 10.55 -20.86 -16.91
N HIS A 47 9.65 -19.97 -16.53
CA HIS A 47 9.78 -18.53 -16.76
C HIS A 47 9.04 -17.72 -15.68
N THR A 48 9.45 -16.47 -15.52
CA THR A 48 8.73 -15.49 -14.70
C THR A 48 7.62 -14.83 -15.54
N VAL A 49 6.48 -14.58 -14.92
CA VAL A 49 5.43 -13.78 -15.52
C VAL A 49 5.47 -12.41 -14.85
N PHE A 50 5.75 -11.38 -15.62
CA PHE A 50 5.54 -10.02 -15.15
C PHE A 50 4.05 -9.84 -14.83
N PRO A 51 3.70 -9.18 -13.71
CA PRO A 51 2.35 -8.67 -13.55
C PRO A 51 2.01 -7.87 -14.80
N GLY A 52 0.85 -8.15 -15.41
CA GLY A 52 0.44 -7.41 -16.60
C GLY A 52 0.52 -5.91 -16.32
N VAL A 53 1.04 -5.15 -17.26
CA VAL A 53 1.19 -3.68 -17.15
C VAL A 53 -0.13 -3.02 -16.75
N ASN A 54 -1.24 -3.57 -17.16
CA ASN A 54 -2.61 -3.14 -16.84
C ASN A 54 -2.92 -3.10 -15.32
N GLY A 55 -2.23 -3.88 -14.49
CA GLY A 55 -2.48 -3.87 -13.04
C GLY A 55 -2.00 -2.59 -12.33
N PHE A 56 -0.94 -1.95 -12.82
CA PHE A 56 -0.46 -0.68 -12.28
C PHE A 56 -1.05 0.54 -12.99
N GLU A 57 -1.42 0.40 -14.25
CA GLU A 57 -2.04 1.49 -15.03
C GLU A 57 -3.29 2.03 -14.33
N ARG A 58 -4.21 1.14 -13.92
CA ARG A 58 -5.42 1.54 -13.21
C ARG A 58 -5.10 2.17 -11.85
N SER A 59 -4.14 1.64 -11.10
CA SER A 59 -3.71 2.22 -9.82
C SER A 59 -3.17 3.64 -10.00
N VAL A 60 -2.35 3.88 -11.03
CA VAL A 60 -1.83 5.22 -11.36
C VAL A 60 -2.94 6.18 -11.78
N GLN A 61 -3.89 5.73 -12.62
CA GLN A 61 -5.04 6.54 -13.02
C GLN A 61 -5.89 6.96 -11.80
N LEU A 62 -6.07 6.06 -10.83
CA LEU A 62 -6.84 6.34 -9.62
C LEU A 62 -6.21 7.41 -8.74
N LEU A 63 -4.87 7.52 -8.69
CA LEU A 63 -4.18 8.59 -7.95
C LEU A 63 -4.55 9.99 -8.45
N GLY A 64 -4.87 10.14 -9.73
CA GLY A 64 -5.34 11.42 -10.27
C GLY A 64 -6.84 11.66 -10.15
N LEU A 65 -7.61 10.73 -9.60
CA LEU A 65 -9.07 10.76 -9.67
C LEU A 65 -9.78 10.64 -8.32
N VAL A 66 -9.27 9.84 -7.41
CA VAL A 66 -9.92 9.55 -6.12
C VAL A 66 -8.88 9.41 -5.02
N PRO A 67 -9.24 9.63 -3.76
CA PRO A 67 -8.37 9.29 -2.64
C PRO A 67 -8.03 7.79 -2.63
N VAL A 68 -6.75 7.47 -2.57
CA VAL A 68 -6.24 6.10 -2.44
C VAL A 68 -5.49 5.99 -1.13
N VAL A 69 -5.90 5.05 -0.30
CA VAL A 69 -5.31 4.74 1.01
C VAL A 69 -4.77 3.33 0.98
N SER A 70 -3.59 3.09 1.52
CA SER A 70 -3.07 1.74 1.68
C SER A 70 -2.66 1.45 3.11
N ALA A 71 -3.11 0.30 3.62
CA ALA A 71 -2.68 -0.25 4.89
C ALA A 71 -1.85 -1.51 4.66
N VAL A 72 -0.62 -1.51 5.16
CA VAL A 72 0.26 -2.68 5.13
C VAL A 72 -0.05 -3.54 6.35
N MET A 73 -0.81 -4.63 6.12
CA MET A 73 -1.33 -5.49 7.19
C MET A 73 -0.40 -6.65 7.56
N GLY A 74 0.52 -6.96 6.65
CA GLY A 74 1.51 -8.03 6.81
C GLY A 74 2.75 -7.74 5.98
N THR A 75 3.42 -8.76 5.46
CA THR A 75 4.59 -8.56 4.60
C THR A 75 4.17 -8.13 3.19
N ALA A 76 4.54 -6.94 2.77
CA ALA A 76 4.38 -6.43 1.40
C ALA A 76 5.71 -6.49 0.65
N ALA A 77 5.85 -7.37 -0.34
CA ALA A 77 7.08 -7.54 -1.10
C ALA A 77 6.85 -7.43 -2.61
N GLY A 78 7.70 -6.69 -3.32
CA GLY A 78 7.63 -6.53 -4.76
C GLY A 78 6.38 -5.79 -5.23
N GLY A 79 5.53 -6.43 -6.05
CA GLY A 79 4.28 -5.84 -6.55
C GLY A 79 3.35 -5.27 -5.46
N PRO A 80 3.05 -6.02 -4.39
CA PRO A 80 2.32 -5.51 -3.24
C PRO A 80 2.95 -4.28 -2.60
N ALA A 81 4.28 -4.23 -2.44
CA ALA A 81 4.98 -3.04 -1.95
C ALA A 81 4.80 -1.84 -2.89
N GLY A 82 4.96 -2.06 -4.20
CA GLY A 82 4.70 -1.01 -5.20
C GLY A 82 3.27 -0.48 -5.15
N ARG A 83 2.29 -1.35 -4.92
CA ARG A 83 0.88 -0.95 -4.76
C ARG A 83 0.65 -0.15 -3.47
N ALA A 84 1.35 -0.50 -2.37
CA ALA A 84 1.25 0.24 -1.12
C ALA A 84 1.66 1.70 -1.28
N ILE A 85 2.81 1.94 -1.92
CA ILE A 85 3.34 3.30 -2.11
C ILE A 85 2.59 4.10 -3.20
N LEU A 86 1.81 3.46 -4.07
CA LEU A 86 0.89 4.12 -5.01
C LEU A 86 -0.40 4.54 -4.29
N SER A 87 -0.27 5.41 -3.29
CA SER A 87 -1.35 5.88 -2.43
C SER A 87 -1.12 7.32 -2.01
N HIS A 88 -2.18 8.02 -1.63
CA HIS A 88 -2.10 9.38 -1.09
C HIS A 88 -1.77 9.40 0.39
N TRP A 89 -2.08 8.30 1.08
CA TRP A 89 -1.78 8.12 2.49
C TRP A 89 -1.61 6.64 2.80
N THR A 90 -0.62 6.33 3.63
CA THR A 90 -0.21 4.97 3.94
C THR A 90 -0.06 4.76 5.45
N VAL A 91 -0.42 3.58 5.92
CA VAL A 91 -0.24 3.17 7.30
C VAL A 91 0.25 1.72 7.34
N MET A 92 1.08 1.38 8.33
CA MET A 92 1.49 0.01 8.56
C MET A 92 1.34 -0.37 10.03
N ILE A 93 1.26 -1.69 10.31
CA ILE A 93 1.11 -2.20 11.67
C ILE A 93 2.50 -2.54 12.21
N LYS A 94 2.83 -1.93 13.35
CA LYS A 94 4.08 -2.14 14.05
C LYS A 94 4.34 -3.61 14.35
N ASP A 95 5.59 -4.04 14.23
CA ASP A 95 6.07 -5.39 14.54
C ASP A 95 5.36 -6.54 13.78
N THR A 96 4.37 -6.23 12.95
CA THR A 96 3.59 -7.20 12.18
C THR A 96 3.84 -7.07 10.68
N SER A 97 3.90 -5.85 10.18
CA SER A 97 4.01 -5.57 8.77
C SER A 97 5.43 -5.13 8.36
N GLN A 98 5.80 -5.49 7.14
CA GLN A 98 7.06 -5.06 6.53
C GLN A 98 6.82 -4.70 5.07
N ILE A 99 7.60 -3.75 4.55
CA ILE A 99 7.54 -3.32 3.16
C ILE A 99 8.94 -3.27 2.54
N PHE A 100 9.14 -3.95 1.42
CA PHE A 100 10.39 -3.93 0.67
C PHE A 100 10.20 -4.39 -0.79
N ALA A 101 11.06 -3.95 -1.68
CA ALA A 101 11.04 -4.38 -3.08
C ALA A 101 11.41 -5.86 -3.22
N ALA A 102 12.39 -6.33 -2.43
CA ALA A 102 12.85 -7.71 -2.42
C ALA A 102 13.21 -8.12 -0.98
N GLY A 103 12.84 -9.34 -0.59
CA GLY A 103 13.02 -9.84 0.78
C GLY A 103 14.46 -10.21 1.13
N PRO A 104 14.74 -10.51 2.41
CA PRO A 104 16.07 -10.82 2.92
C PRO A 104 16.87 -11.86 2.13
N PRO A 105 16.30 -12.97 1.63
CA PRO A 105 17.06 -13.94 0.81
C PRO A 105 17.62 -13.36 -0.49
N VAL A 106 16.94 -12.37 -1.08
CA VAL A 106 17.41 -11.70 -2.29
C VAL A 106 18.53 -10.72 -1.95
N VAL A 107 18.40 -10.00 -0.84
CA VAL A 107 19.44 -9.08 -0.32
C VAL A 107 20.71 -9.85 0.00
N GLU A 108 20.60 -10.96 0.72
CA GLU A 108 21.74 -11.83 1.04
C GLU A 108 22.44 -12.34 -0.22
N ARG A 109 21.67 -12.77 -1.22
CA ARG A 109 22.22 -13.29 -2.48
C ARG A 109 22.91 -12.22 -3.33
N SER A 110 22.37 -11.00 -3.34
CA SER A 110 22.85 -9.91 -4.21
C SER A 110 23.96 -9.07 -3.57
N LEU A 111 23.86 -8.82 -2.26
CA LEU A 111 24.77 -7.92 -1.54
C LEU A 111 25.66 -8.63 -0.52
N GLY A 112 25.44 -9.93 -0.27
CA GLY A 112 26.16 -10.70 0.75
C GLY A 112 25.81 -10.29 2.19
N GLN A 113 24.74 -9.52 2.38
CA GLN A 113 24.32 -9.01 3.69
C GLN A 113 23.15 -9.82 4.24
N LYS A 114 23.28 -10.30 5.46
CA LYS A 114 22.18 -10.95 6.19
C LYS A 114 21.41 -9.88 6.96
N VAL A 115 20.15 -9.78 6.66
CA VAL A 115 19.20 -8.84 7.32
C VAL A 115 17.92 -9.58 7.65
N THR A 116 17.26 -9.18 8.71
CA THR A 116 15.90 -9.62 9.03
C THR A 116 14.88 -8.85 8.21
N LYS A 117 13.63 -9.30 8.17
CA LYS A 117 12.54 -8.55 7.52
C LYS A 117 12.31 -7.20 8.20
N GLU A 118 12.42 -7.17 9.53
CA GLU A 118 12.19 -5.97 10.32
C GLU A 118 13.28 -4.92 10.08
N GLU A 119 14.56 -5.32 10.07
CA GLU A 119 15.67 -4.43 9.72
C GLU A 119 15.59 -3.92 8.28
N LEU A 120 15.06 -4.73 7.36
CA LEU A 120 14.98 -4.36 5.94
C LEU A 120 13.83 -3.42 5.63
N GLY A 121 12.67 -3.59 6.26
CA GLY A 121 11.46 -2.85 5.91
C GLY A 121 10.37 -2.87 6.98
N GLY A 122 10.74 -3.03 8.25
CA GLY A 122 9.81 -2.85 9.36
C GLY A 122 9.41 -1.38 9.53
N SER A 123 8.50 -1.12 10.46
CA SER A 123 7.89 0.20 10.63
C SER A 123 8.89 1.33 10.88
N GLN A 124 9.89 1.09 11.72
CA GLN A 124 10.91 2.09 12.00
C GLN A 124 11.72 2.44 10.74
N MET A 125 12.09 1.45 9.94
CA MET A 125 12.82 1.70 8.68
C MET A 125 11.92 2.41 7.65
N ALA A 126 10.68 1.97 7.50
CA ALA A 126 9.78 2.48 6.47
C ALA A 126 9.28 3.90 6.74
N VAL A 127 9.05 4.26 8.00
CA VAL A 127 8.57 5.59 8.42
C VAL A 127 9.75 6.52 8.72
N ASP A 128 10.56 6.19 9.72
CA ASP A 128 11.61 7.11 10.21
C ASP A 128 12.85 7.11 9.32
N GLY A 129 13.22 5.95 8.78
CA GLY A 129 14.43 5.81 7.96
C GLY A 129 14.24 6.26 6.51
N ALA A 130 13.20 5.76 5.85
CA ALA A 130 12.99 5.98 4.41
C ALA A 130 11.85 6.94 4.07
N GLY A 131 10.93 7.21 5.00
CA GLY A 131 9.77 8.06 4.76
C GLY A 131 8.84 7.53 3.66
N THR A 132 8.79 6.22 3.48
CA THR A 132 7.95 5.59 2.43
C THR A 132 6.54 5.27 2.90
N ILE A 133 6.32 5.27 4.21
CA ILE A 133 5.04 5.07 4.89
C ILE A 133 4.78 6.26 5.80
N ASP A 134 3.58 6.80 5.79
CA ASP A 134 3.24 8.02 6.52
C ASP A 134 3.04 7.80 8.01
N ASN A 135 2.40 6.68 8.39
CA ASN A 135 2.03 6.43 9.79
C ASN A 135 2.21 4.97 10.21
N VAL A 136 2.36 4.77 11.53
CA VAL A 136 2.37 3.46 12.18
C VAL A 136 1.18 3.35 13.12
N ALA A 137 0.51 2.21 13.07
CA ALA A 137 -0.52 1.81 14.02
C ALA A 137 0.02 0.70 14.93
N GLU A 138 -0.33 0.68 16.20
CA GLU A 138 0.10 -0.37 17.14
C GLU A 138 -0.58 -1.72 16.87
N ASN A 139 -1.77 -1.71 16.25
CA ASN A 139 -2.56 -2.91 15.92
C ASN A 139 -3.55 -2.64 14.79
N GLU A 140 -4.27 -3.69 14.34
CA GLU A 140 -5.27 -3.59 13.27
C GLU A 140 -6.42 -2.64 13.61
N GLU A 141 -6.88 -2.63 14.86
CA GLU A 141 -8.00 -1.78 15.29
C GLU A 141 -7.63 -0.30 15.15
N GLU A 142 -6.46 0.08 15.62
CA GLU A 142 -5.93 1.44 15.46
C GLU A 142 -5.70 1.78 13.99
N CYS A 143 -5.16 0.84 13.21
CA CYS A 143 -4.98 1.02 11.77
C CYS A 143 -6.31 1.37 11.08
N PHE A 144 -7.38 0.64 11.35
CA PHE A 144 -8.70 0.96 10.80
C PHE A 144 -9.28 2.27 11.34
N ALA A 145 -9.02 2.62 12.60
CA ALA A 145 -9.43 3.90 13.15
C ALA A 145 -8.72 5.07 12.44
N MET A 146 -7.42 4.94 12.18
CA MET A 146 -6.63 5.93 11.43
C MET A 146 -7.12 6.09 9.99
N ILE A 147 -7.43 5.00 9.28
CA ILE A 147 -8.01 5.04 7.94
C ILE A 147 -9.35 5.80 7.94
N LYS A 148 -10.23 5.45 8.87
CA LYS A 148 -11.52 6.14 9.01
C LYS A 148 -11.35 7.64 9.30
N ARG A 149 -10.40 7.97 10.17
CA ARG A 149 -10.07 9.37 10.48
C ARG A 149 -9.55 10.11 9.26
N PHE A 150 -8.61 9.54 8.51
CA PHE A 150 -8.13 10.15 7.26
C PHE A 150 -9.27 10.40 6.28
N LEU A 151 -10.12 9.40 6.04
CA LEU A 151 -11.25 9.53 5.13
C LEU A 151 -12.32 10.51 5.61
N SER A 152 -12.43 10.76 6.92
CA SER A 152 -13.40 11.73 7.46
C SER A 152 -13.10 13.18 7.10
N TYR A 153 -11.89 13.50 6.66
CA TYR A 153 -11.52 14.82 6.15
C TYR A 153 -11.90 15.04 4.68
N LEU A 154 -12.31 13.98 4.00
CA LEU A 154 -12.57 13.95 2.57
C LEU A 154 -14.08 13.75 2.31
N PRO A 155 -14.60 14.21 1.16
CA PRO A 155 -15.97 13.91 0.78
C PRO A 155 -16.11 12.42 0.40
N GLN A 156 -17.36 11.94 0.36
CA GLN A 156 -17.64 10.54 0.01
C GLN A 156 -17.32 10.21 -1.45
N ASN A 157 -17.33 11.22 -2.31
CA ASN A 157 -16.99 11.10 -3.73
C ASN A 157 -16.47 12.44 -4.25
N VAL A 158 -15.91 12.47 -5.45
CA VAL A 158 -15.29 13.66 -6.05
C VAL A 158 -16.29 14.74 -6.49
N TYR A 159 -17.58 14.48 -6.42
CA TYR A 159 -18.62 15.44 -6.79
C TYR A 159 -19.10 16.28 -5.60
N GLU A 160 -18.60 16.01 -4.41
CA GLU A 160 -18.91 16.72 -3.19
C GLU A 160 -17.70 17.54 -2.72
N LEU A 161 -17.94 18.64 -2.05
CA LEU A 161 -16.87 19.42 -1.42
C LEU A 161 -16.48 18.79 -0.07
N PRO A 162 -15.19 18.90 0.34
CA PRO A 162 -14.77 18.47 1.66
C PRO A 162 -15.59 19.16 2.77
N PRO A 163 -15.83 18.47 3.89
CA PRO A 163 -16.48 19.08 5.03
C PRO A 163 -15.66 20.27 5.54
N THR A 164 -16.32 21.38 5.79
CA THR A 164 -15.69 22.60 6.32
C THR A 164 -16.21 22.88 7.73
N ILE A 165 -15.31 23.29 8.60
CA ILE A 165 -15.63 23.78 9.94
C ILE A 165 -15.20 25.25 10.05
N SER A 166 -15.92 26.01 10.86
CA SER A 166 -15.47 27.38 11.21
C SER A 166 -14.17 27.28 12.00
N CYS A 167 -13.21 28.09 11.63
CA CYS A 167 -11.91 28.14 12.28
C CYS A 167 -11.47 29.60 12.43
N ASP A 168 -10.98 29.97 13.61
CA ASP A 168 -10.45 31.31 13.89
C ASP A 168 -8.95 31.44 13.59
N ASP A 169 -8.36 30.40 12.99
CA ASP A 169 -6.94 30.35 12.64
C ASP A 169 -6.65 31.37 11.50
N PRO A 170 -5.68 32.28 11.66
CA PRO A 170 -5.37 33.27 10.64
C PRO A 170 -4.94 32.62 9.31
N VAL A 171 -5.44 33.14 8.20
CA VAL A 171 -5.09 32.64 6.84
C VAL A 171 -3.59 32.81 6.52
N ASP A 172 -2.95 33.80 7.16
CA ASP A 172 -1.54 34.16 6.98
C ASP A 172 -0.62 33.60 8.09
N ARG A 173 -1.11 32.64 8.88
CA ARG A 173 -0.30 31.97 9.90
C ARG A 173 0.99 31.42 9.28
N LYS A 174 2.10 31.81 9.84
CA LYS A 174 3.43 31.26 9.50
C LYS A 174 3.77 30.13 10.46
N GLU A 175 4.32 29.05 9.94
CA GLU A 175 4.95 28.03 10.77
C GLU A 175 6.22 28.66 11.42
N GLU A 176 6.35 28.51 12.72
CA GLU A 176 7.55 28.88 13.46
C GLU A 176 8.57 27.75 13.46
#